data_b2080c2656fcb3e7b2121181f6c5e67c
#
_entry.id   b2080c2656fcb3e7b2121181f6c5e67c
#
_cell.length_a   1.000
_cell.length_b   1.000
_cell.length_c   1.000
_cell.angle_alpha   90.00
_cell.angle_beta   90.00
_cell.angle_gamma   90.00
#
_symmetry.space_group_name_H-M   'P 1'
#
loop_
_entity.id
_entity.type
_entity.pdbx_description
1 polymer ?
#
loop_
_entity_poly.entity_id
_entity_poly.type
_entity_poly.pdbx_seq_one_letter_code
_entity_poly.pdbx_strand_id
1 'polypeptide(L)'
;MRLPMRLALWLILIGLAVLGVSASAEDSIRTWNFDADLPGTLPKDFVVGTLVDGRPAGEWKVLQTDRAKSPPQVLAQLMGKGFEHAYKVVLIAGTISSDLDLQVSFLPIEGKADMGGGLIWRAADDRNYYLTRANPLEQNIRIYRVVKGVRHLLQNFDQIIDVRQWHSLHVVNRGCQIQVLYDEKPVFDLCDQTFTTGRIGLWTKSDAVTYFDDLRLQILK
;
A
#
# COMPACT_ATOMS: atom_id res chain seq x y z
N MET A 1 7.26 -90.19 -21.56
CA MET A 1 7.03 -88.98 -22.32
C MET A 1 6.48 -87.94 -21.37
N ARG A 2 7.30 -86.97 -20.87
CA ARG A 2 6.92 -85.97 -19.88
C ARG A 2 6.80 -84.60 -20.58
N LEU A 3 5.64 -84.01 -20.52
CA LEU A 3 5.40 -82.61 -20.98
C LEU A 3 5.89 -81.56 -19.92
N PRO A 4 6.51 -80.47 -20.32
CA PRO A 4 6.89 -79.42 -19.40
C PRO A 4 5.74 -78.44 -19.14
N MET A 5 5.53 -78.15 -17.88
CA MET A 5 4.58 -77.21 -17.34
C MET A 5 5.14 -75.79 -17.53
N ARG A 6 4.44 -74.95 -18.31
CA ARG A 6 4.80 -73.55 -18.51
C ARG A 6 4.25 -72.71 -17.37
N LEU A 7 5.12 -72.14 -16.57
CA LEU A 7 4.79 -71.14 -15.55
C LEU A 7 4.53 -69.78 -16.23
N ALA A 8 3.28 -69.29 -16.12
CA ALA A 8 2.95 -67.92 -16.57
C ALA A 8 3.18 -66.95 -15.43
N LEU A 9 4.16 -66.03 -15.62
CA LEU A 9 4.47 -64.96 -14.70
C LEU A 9 3.53 -63.77 -14.98
N TRP A 10 2.63 -63.45 -14.04
CA TRP A 10 1.81 -62.26 -14.11
C TRP A 10 2.59 -61.10 -13.46
N LEU A 11 2.97 -60.12 -14.28
CA LEU A 11 3.51 -58.84 -13.81
C LEU A 11 2.32 -57.95 -13.41
N ILE A 12 2.19 -57.68 -12.11
CA ILE A 12 1.26 -56.69 -11.57
C ILE A 12 1.95 -55.33 -11.66
N LEU A 13 1.53 -54.49 -12.59
CA LEU A 13 1.89 -53.07 -12.65
C LEU A 13 1.10 -52.30 -11.59
N ILE A 14 1.75 -51.94 -10.48
CA ILE A 14 1.21 -51.02 -9.50
C ILE A 14 1.41 -49.59 -10.05
N GLY A 15 0.35 -49.02 -10.61
CA GLY A 15 0.33 -47.63 -11.00
C GLY A 15 0.31 -46.73 -9.76
N LEU A 16 1.42 -46.02 -9.50
CA LEU A 16 1.47 -44.97 -8.47
C LEU A 16 0.71 -43.74 -8.99
N ALA A 17 -0.51 -43.52 -8.52
CA ALA A 17 -1.25 -42.30 -8.76
C ALA A 17 -0.62 -41.19 -7.89
N VAL A 18 0.17 -40.30 -8.50
CA VAL A 18 0.63 -39.07 -7.85
C VAL A 18 -0.58 -38.14 -7.78
N LEU A 19 -1.21 -38.08 -6.63
CA LEU A 19 -2.17 -37.02 -6.32
C LEU A 19 -1.41 -35.71 -6.24
N GLY A 20 -1.49 -34.91 -7.31
CA GLY A 20 -1.03 -33.55 -7.32
C GLY A 20 -1.85 -32.74 -6.33
N VAL A 21 -1.29 -32.41 -5.18
CA VAL A 21 -1.85 -31.42 -4.27
C VAL A 21 -1.65 -30.06 -4.97
N SER A 22 -2.71 -29.56 -5.60
CA SER A 22 -2.77 -28.17 -6.02
C SER A 22 -2.77 -27.33 -4.75
N ALA A 23 -1.61 -26.77 -4.39
CA ALA A 23 -1.55 -25.70 -3.41
C ALA A 23 -2.39 -24.54 -3.96
N SER A 24 -3.56 -24.31 -3.38
CA SER A 24 -4.26 -23.05 -3.59
C SER A 24 -3.30 -21.96 -3.12
N ALA A 25 -2.89 -21.07 -4.03
CA ALA A 25 -2.13 -19.90 -3.64
C ALA A 25 -3.04 -19.10 -2.71
N GLU A 26 -2.79 -19.16 -1.40
CA GLU A 26 -3.46 -18.33 -0.40
C GLU A 26 -3.28 -16.86 -0.80
N ASP A 27 -4.33 -16.06 -0.66
CA ASP A 27 -4.24 -14.61 -0.82
C ASP A 27 -3.21 -14.10 0.17
N SER A 28 -2.03 -13.71 -0.32
CA SER A 28 -0.95 -13.31 0.58
C SER A 28 -1.27 -11.96 1.20
N ILE A 29 -1.55 -11.96 2.50
CA ILE A 29 -1.70 -10.73 3.29
C ILE A 29 -0.34 -10.36 3.85
N ARG A 30 0.04 -9.09 3.68
CA ARG A 30 1.23 -8.49 4.29
C ARG A 30 0.80 -7.32 5.16
N THR A 31 1.38 -7.22 6.34
CA THR A 31 1.11 -6.14 7.30
C THR A 31 2.41 -5.52 7.77
N TRP A 32 2.39 -4.22 8.01
CA TRP A 32 3.48 -3.44 8.59
C TRP A 32 2.90 -2.60 9.72
N ASN A 33 3.15 -3.01 10.96
CA ASN A 33 2.87 -2.26 12.18
C ASN A 33 4.12 -1.59 12.74
N PHE A 34 5.27 -1.79 12.07
CA PHE A 34 6.57 -1.18 12.38
C PHE A 34 7.20 -1.55 13.73
N ASP A 35 6.58 -2.39 14.56
CA ASP A 35 7.01 -2.70 15.92
C ASP A 35 8.32 -3.52 15.99
N ALA A 36 8.64 -4.23 14.91
CA ALA A 36 9.88 -5.00 14.80
C ALA A 36 11.02 -4.22 14.12
N ASP A 37 10.75 -3.01 13.61
CA ASP A 37 11.74 -2.19 12.92
C ASP A 37 12.59 -1.39 13.90
N LEU A 38 13.80 -0.99 13.49
CA LEU A 38 14.71 -0.23 14.34
C LEU A 38 14.27 1.25 14.39
N PRO A 39 13.94 1.81 15.57
CA PRO A 39 13.59 3.22 15.71
C PRO A 39 14.69 4.15 15.18
N GLY A 40 14.29 5.23 14.54
CA GLY A 40 15.16 6.21 13.92
C GLY A 40 15.62 5.87 12.51
N THR A 41 15.29 4.68 11.99
CA THR A 41 15.64 4.24 10.64
C THR A 41 14.41 4.13 9.73
N LEU A 42 14.64 4.09 8.42
CA LEU A 42 13.62 3.71 7.45
C LEU A 42 13.47 2.17 7.48
N PRO A 43 12.24 1.60 7.46
CA PRO A 43 12.08 0.17 7.40
C PRO A 43 12.73 -0.44 6.17
N LYS A 44 13.17 -1.69 6.30
CA LYS A 44 13.70 -2.44 5.16
C LYS A 44 12.69 -2.49 4.01
N ASP A 45 13.17 -2.44 2.79
CA ASP A 45 12.38 -2.45 1.55
C ASP A 45 11.56 -1.17 1.29
N PHE A 46 11.62 -0.16 2.15
CA PHE A 46 11.04 1.14 1.90
C PHE A 46 12.04 2.03 1.14
N VAL A 47 11.58 2.70 0.08
CA VAL A 47 12.41 3.53 -0.79
C VAL A 47 11.78 4.91 -0.89
N VAL A 48 12.52 5.91 -0.42
CA VAL A 48 12.07 7.31 -0.43
C VAL A 48 12.23 7.91 -1.83
N GLY A 49 11.24 8.68 -2.27
CA GLY A 49 11.22 9.38 -3.55
C GLY A 49 10.56 10.75 -3.44
N THR A 50 10.60 11.49 -4.53
CA THR A 50 9.94 12.79 -4.64
C THR A 50 9.35 13.00 -6.03
N LEU A 51 8.15 13.59 -6.08
CA LEU A 51 7.46 13.87 -7.33
C LEU A 51 8.17 14.95 -8.18
N VAL A 52 8.90 15.85 -7.53
CA VAL A 52 9.54 17.02 -8.16
C VAL A 52 11.04 17.00 -7.90
N ASP A 53 11.84 16.97 -8.97
CA ASP A 53 13.30 16.99 -8.88
C ASP A 53 13.80 18.21 -8.09
N GLY A 54 14.82 17.97 -7.28
CA GLY A 54 15.41 19.00 -6.41
C GLY A 54 14.56 19.40 -5.21
N ARG A 55 13.41 18.76 -4.98
CA ARG A 55 12.63 18.93 -3.76
C ARG A 55 12.96 17.84 -2.75
N PRO A 56 12.87 18.12 -1.43
CA PRO A 56 13.12 17.12 -0.41
C PRO A 56 12.15 15.93 -0.52
N ALA A 57 12.70 14.74 -0.44
CA ALA A 57 11.91 13.49 -0.43
C ALA A 57 11.24 13.19 0.93
N GLY A 58 11.46 14.05 1.92
CA GLY A 58 10.92 13.87 3.28
C GLY A 58 11.90 13.21 4.22
N GLU A 59 11.57 13.22 5.50
CA GLU A 59 12.27 12.49 6.56
C GLU A 59 11.37 11.38 7.05
N TRP A 60 11.54 10.19 6.49
CA TRP A 60 10.76 9.00 6.80
C TRP A 60 11.55 8.09 7.74
N LYS A 61 10.99 7.75 8.90
CA LYS A 61 11.62 6.82 9.84
C LYS A 61 10.61 6.22 10.81
N VAL A 62 10.96 5.09 11.36
CA VAL A 62 10.24 4.49 12.48
C VAL A 62 10.42 5.36 13.73
N LEU A 63 9.34 5.64 14.42
CA LEU A 63 9.31 6.43 15.65
C LEU A 63 8.60 5.66 16.75
N GLN A 64 9.25 5.53 17.90
CA GLN A 64 8.60 5.06 19.12
C GLN A 64 7.77 6.19 19.73
N THR A 65 6.49 5.94 19.99
CA THR A 65 5.56 6.96 20.51
C THR A 65 4.38 6.33 21.24
N ASP A 66 3.88 7.00 22.25
CA ASP A 66 2.64 6.65 22.96
C ASP A 66 1.37 6.96 22.12
N ARG A 67 1.55 7.65 20.99
CA ARG A 67 0.47 7.95 20.04
C ARG A 67 0.33 6.91 18.93
N ALA A 68 1.07 5.82 18.95
CA ALA A 68 0.92 4.76 17.96
C ALA A 68 -0.50 4.18 17.97
N LYS A 69 -1.01 3.78 16.79
CA LYS A 69 -2.29 3.10 16.65
C LYS A 69 -2.21 1.69 17.24
N SER A 70 -1.16 0.97 16.86
CA SER A 70 -0.72 -0.30 17.41
C SER A 70 0.63 -0.06 18.09
N PRO A 71 0.68 0.16 19.43
CA PRO A 71 1.93 0.49 20.11
C PRO A 71 2.97 -0.64 20.02
N PRO A 72 4.30 -0.31 20.02
CA PRO A 72 4.87 0.96 20.46
C PRO A 72 5.33 1.93 19.36
N GLN A 73 5.22 1.58 18.07
CA GLN A 73 5.90 2.31 16.99
C GLN A 73 4.98 2.70 15.83
N VAL A 74 5.44 3.67 15.03
CA VAL A 74 4.79 4.12 13.80
C VAL A 74 5.83 4.37 12.72
N LEU A 75 5.45 4.39 11.45
CA LEU A 75 6.23 5.05 10.43
C LEU A 75 5.85 6.53 10.38
N ALA A 76 6.81 7.41 10.61
CA ALA A 76 6.61 8.85 10.64
C ALA A 76 7.26 9.54 9.44
N GLN A 77 6.56 10.48 8.82
CA GLN A 77 7.14 11.52 7.98
C GLN A 77 7.24 12.79 8.85
N LEU A 78 8.47 13.24 9.14
CA LEU A 78 8.76 14.25 10.18
C LEU A 78 9.22 15.60 9.63
N MET A 79 9.42 15.73 8.34
CA MET A 79 9.86 17.01 7.76
C MET A 79 8.74 18.02 7.73
N GLY A 80 8.55 18.77 8.82
CA GLY A 80 7.59 19.86 8.97
C GLY A 80 8.02 21.18 8.31
N LYS A 81 9.16 21.20 7.60
CA LYS A 81 9.58 22.30 6.73
C LYS A 81 9.43 21.85 5.30
N GLY A 82 8.55 22.46 4.57
CA GLY A 82 8.27 22.07 3.21
C GLY A 82 8.29 23.26 2.27
N PHE A 83 8.73 23.00 1.04
CA PHE A 83 8.46 23.90 -0.06
C PHE A 83 7.05 23.65 -0.55
N GLU A 84 6.36 24.68 -0.96
CA GLU A 84 5.14 24.51 -1.75
C GLU A 84 5.43 23.57 -2.91
N HIS A 85 4.54 22.61 -3.15
CA HIS A 85 4.72 21.53 -4.14
C HIS A 85 5.84 20.51 -3.86
N ALA A 86 6.37 20.40 -2.63
CA ALA A 86 7.16 19.25 -2.25
C ALA A 86 6.22 18.06 -1.97
N TYR A 87 6.29 17.04 -2.80
CA TYR A 87 5.52 15.80 -2.65
C TYR A 87 6.48 14.70 -2.19
N LYS A 88 6.24 14.18 -1.01
CA LYS A 88 7.10 13.23 -0.32
C LYS A 88 6.49 11.85 -0.44
N VAL A 89 7.23 10.95 -1.05
CA VAL A 89 6.78 9.60 -1.39
C VAL A 89 7.67 8.58 -0.71
N VAL A 90 7.10 7.51 -0.20
CA VAL A 90 7.83 6.29 0.13
C VAL A 90 7.13 5.11 -0.53
N LEU A 91 7.87 4.38 -1.35
CA LEU A 91 7.40 3.17 -2.04
C LEU A 91 7.96 1.93 -1.37
N ILE A 92 7.24 0.81 -1.42
CA ILE A 92 7.64 -0.44 -0.78
C ILE A 92 8.03 -1.44 -1.86
N ALA A 93 9.29 -1.88 -1.84
CA ALA A 93 9.81 -2.87 -2.76
C ALA A 93 9.12 -4.25 -2.54
N GLY A 94 9.03 -5.04 -3.60
CA GLY A 94 8.42 -6.37 -3.54
C GLY A 94 6.90 -6.39 -3.33
N THR A 95 6.20 -5.27 -3.57
CA THR A 95 4.73 -5.15 -3.43
C THR A 95 4.01 -4.98 -4.77
N ILE A 96 4.64 -5.40 -5.88
CA ILE A 96 4.04 -5.28 -7.21
C ILE A 96 2.78 -6.13 -7.26
N SER A 97 1.65 -5.48 -7.54
CA SER A 97 0.33 -6.11 -7.66
C SER A 97 -0.52 -5.41 -8.71
N SER A 98 -1.42 -6.18 -9.32
CA SER A 98 -2.43 -5.64 -10.24
C SER A 98 -3.71 -5.35 -9.49
N ASP A 99 -4.31 -6.36 -8.87
CA ASP A 99 -5.51 -6.25 -8.07
C ASP A 99 -5.15 -6.34 -6.59
N LEU A 100 -5.72 -5.46 -5.78
CA LEU A 100 -5.32 -5.33 -4.38
C LEU A 100 -6.46 -4.83 -3.50
N ASP A 101 -6.31 -5.16 -2.22
CA ASP A 101 -7.00 -4.57 -1.08
C ASP A 101 -5.92 -3.98 -0.19
N LEU A 102 -5.89 -2.65 -0.03
CA LEU A 102 -4.82 -1.88 0.58
C LEU A 102 -5.38 -0.89 1.59
N GLN A 103 -4.91 -0.97 2.82
CA GLN A 103 -5.37 -0.11 3.91
C GLN A 103 -4.19 0.43 4.71
N VAL A 104 -4.34 1.65 5.25
CA VAL A 104 -3.42 2.25 6.22
C VAL A 104 -4.18 3.09 7.24
N SER A 105 -3.72 3.08 8.48
CA SER A 105 -4.07 4.09 9.48
C SER A 105 -3.12 5.27 9.38
N PHE A 106 -3.62 6.50 9.48
CA PHE A 106 -2.81 7.72 9.51
C PHE A 106 -3.30 8.69 10.58
N LEU A 107 -2.36 9.44 11.16
CA LEU A 107 -2.63 10.49 12.14
C LEU A 107 -1.94 11.79 11.68
N PRO A 108 -2.72 12.83 11.32
CA PRO A 108 -2.17 14.15 11.04
C PRO A 108 -1.56 14.75 12.32
N ILE A 109 -0.29 15.15 12.28
CA ILE A 109 0.42 15.68 13.45
C ILE A 109 0.55 17.19 13.37
N GLU A 110 1.13 17.68 12.26
CA GLU A 110 1.41 19.08 12.03
C GLU A 110 1.30 19.40 10.53
N GLY A 111 1.12 20.70 10.24
CA GLY A 111 1.16 21.26 8.91
C GLY A 111 0.36 22.56 8.87
N LYS A 112 0.86 23.55 8.11
CA LYS A 112 0.22 24.85 7.90
C LYS A 112 -0.11 25.09 6.43
N ALA A 113 0.78 24.68 5.52
CA ALA A 113 0.56 24.74 4.09
C ALA A 113 -0.15 23.47 3.57
N ASP A 114 0.09 22.33 4.21
CA ASP A 114 -0.59 21.06 3.93
C ASP A 114 -0.61 20.21 5.20
N MET A 115 -1.56 19.31 5.32
CA MET A 115 -1.68 18.41 6.46
C MET A 115 -2.35 17.10 6.03
N GLY A 116 -2.00 16.00 6.71
CA GLY A 116 -2.58 14.69 6.41
C GLY A 116 -1.66 13.80 5.59
N GLY A 117 -2.21 12.73 5.04
CA GLY A 117 -1.46 11.70 4.35
C GLY A 117 -2.25 11.00 3.27
N GLY A 118 -1.57 10.12 2.52
CA GLY A 118 -2.17 9.39 1.42
C GLY A 118 -1.59 8.00 1.21
N LEU A 119 -2.39 7.17 0.52
CA LEU A 119 -2.05 5.86 0.01
C LEU A 119 -1.71 5.94 -1.48
N ILE A 120 -0.61 5.29 -1.86
CA ILE A 120 -0.19 5.10 -3.25
C ILE A 120 -0.38 3.64 -3.63
N TRP A 121 -0.83 3.39 -4.86
CA TRP A 121 -0.87 2.04 -5.43
C TRP A 121 -0.60 2.05 -6.94
N ARG A 122 -0.30 0.87 -7.48
CA ARG A 122 0.11 0.65 -8.87
C ARG A 122 1.20 1.63 -9.31
N ALA A 123 2.16 1.90 -8.42
CA ALA A 123 3.27 2.79 -8.71
C ALA A 123 4.32 2.11 -9.59
N ALA A 124 4.55 2.62 -10.80
CA ALA A 124 5.70 2.27 -11.61
C ALA A 124 6.99 2.89 -11.01
N ASP A 125 6.89 4.14 -10.58
CA ASP A 125 7.93 4.92 -9.91
C ASP A 125 7.31 6.00 -9.02
N ASP A 126 8.10 6.94 -8.49
CA ASP A 126 7.66 8.05 -7.65
C ASP A 126 6.95 9.18 -8.39
N ARG A 127 6.73 9.04 -9.72
CA ARG A 127 6.09 10.02 -10.61
C ARG A 127 4.89 9.47 -11.38
N ASN A 128 4.64 8.16 -11.30
CA ASN A 128 3.61 7.46 -12.06
C ASN A 128 2.88 6.49 -11.15
N TYR A 129 1.71 6.89 -10.62
CA TYR A 129 0.95 6.12 -9.65
C TYR A 129 -0.49 6.64 -9.46
N TYR A 130 -1.34 5.85 -8.83
CA TYR A 130 -2.57 6.34 -8.21
C TYR A 130 -2.31 6.79 -6.77
N LEU A 131 -3.07 7.80 -6.34
CA LEU A 131 -3.01 8.38 -5.01
C LEU A 131 -4.41 8.69 -4.50
N THR A 132 -4.75 8.23 -3.30
CA THR A 132 -5.82 8.84 -2.49
C THR A 132 -5.21 9.49 -1.26
N ARG A 133 -5.71 10.67 -0.88
CA ARG A 133 -5.22 11.39 0.29
C ARG A 133 -6.35 12.08 1.05
N ALA A 134 -6.19 12.27 2.35
CA ALA A 134 -7.07 13.05 3.21
C ALA A 134 -6.31 14.27 3.73
N ASN A 135 -6.95 15.46 3.69
CA ASN A 135 -6.36 16.73 4.11
C ASN A 135 -7.30 17.50 5.04
N PRO A 136 -7.00 17.56 6.35
CA PRO A 136 -7.84 18.28 7.32
C PRO A 136 -7.86 19.79 7.14
N LEU A 137 -6.83 20.43 6.54
CA LEU A 137 -6.86 21.87 6.27
C LEU A 137 -7.78 22.23 5.12
N GLU A 138 -7.84 21.37 4.09
CA GLU A 138 -8.75 21.51 2.96
C GLU A 138 -10.12 20.85 3.23
N GLN A 139 -10.25 20.09 4.31
CA GLN A 139 -11.44 19.32 4.70
C GLN A 139 -11.97 18.46 3.56
N ASN A 140 -11.10 17.71 2.93
CA ASN A 140 -11.47 16.83 1.84
C ASN A 140 -10.60 15.60 1.71
N ILE A 141 -11.16 14.62 1.02
CA ILE A 141 -10.49 13.44 0.51
C ILE A 141 -10.47 13.57 -1.00
N ARG A 142 -9.35 13.29 -1.63
CA ARG A 142 -9.20 13.33 -3.09
C ARG A 142 -8.52 12.09 -3.62
N ILE A 143 -8.92 11.68 -4.82
CA ILE A 143 -8.24 10.66 -5.59
C ILE A 143 -7.63 11.27 -6.85
N TYR A 144 -6.41 10.86 -7.17
CA TYR A 144 -5.63 11.32 -8.31
C TYR A 144 -5.00 10.15 -9.07
N ARG A 145 -4.77 10.37 -10.35
CA ARG A 145 -3.68 9.71 -11.07
C ARG A 145 -2.53 10.70 -11.22
N VAL A 146 -1.31 10.25 -11.00
CA VAL A 146 -0.08 11.01 -11.19
C VAL A 146 0.62 10.45 -12.41
N VAL A 147 0.82 11.27 -13.43
CA VAL A 147 1.45 10.87 -14.69
C VAL A 147 2.63 11.81 -14.96
N LYS A 148 3.83 11.25 -15.04
CA LYS A 148 5.07 12.02 -15.26
C LYS A 148 5.22 13.20 -14.28
N GLY A 149 4.83 12.98 -13.01
CA GLY A 149 4.91 13.97 -11.96
C GLY A 149 3.75 14.98 -11.91
N VAL A 150 2.80 14.91 -12.85
CA VAL A 150 1.63 15.81 -12.88
C VAL A 150 0.43 15.10 -12.25
N ARG A 151 -0.17 15.74 -11.24
CA ARG A 151 -1.38 15.24 -10.59
C ARG A 151 -2.63 15.62 -11.38
N HIS A 152 -3.41 14.61 -11.76
CA HIS A 152 -4.71 14.78 -12.37
C HIS A 152 -5.78 14.35 -11.37
N LEU A 153 -6.60 15.30 -10.92
CA LEU A 153 -7.73 15.04 -10.01
C LEU A 153 -8.76 14.15 -10.73
N LEU A 154 -9.13 13.04 -10.11
CA LEU A 154 -10.20 12.18 -10.59
C LEU A 154 -11.52 12.51 -9.88
N GLN A 155 -11.52 12.55 -8.54
CA GLN A 155 -12.70 12.91 -7.75
C GLN A 155 -12.30 13.64 -6.45
N ASN A 156 -13.25 14.41 -5.89
CA ASN A 156 -13.17 15.09 -4.59
C ASN A 156 -14.38 14.71 -3.74
N PHE A 157 -14.16 14.54 -2.45
CA PHE A 157 -15.18 14.31 -1.45
C PHE A 157 -14.91 15.23 -0.26
N ASP A 158 -15.86 16.10 0.08
CA ASP A 158 -15.74 17.01 1.21
C ASP A 158 -16.02 16.26 2.51
N GLN A 159 -15.07 16.32 3.44
CA GLN A 159 -15.09 15.58 4.70
C GLN A 159 -14.38 16.38 5.79
N ILE A 160 -15.06 16.61 6.89
CA ILE A 160 -14.43 17.16 8.10
C ILE A 160 -13.56 16.06 8.70
N ILE A 161 -12.28 16.39 8.93
CA ILE A 161 -11.26 15.46 9.42
C ILE A 161 -10.75 15.97 10.76
N ASP A 162 -10.92 15.18 11.82
CA ASP A 162 -10.46 15.51 13.17
C ASP A 162 -8.98 15.16 13.32
N VAL A 163 -8.10 16.16 13.44
CA VAL A 163 -6.65 15.97 13.57
C VAL A 163 -6.20 15.34 14.90
N ARG A 164 -7.12 15.12 15.84
CA ARG A 164 -6.79 14.56 17.17
C ARG A 164 -6.86 13.03 17.24
N GLN A 165 -7.33 12.39 16.18
CA GLN A 165 -7.55 10.94 16.15
C GLN A 165 -6.99 10.29 14.89
N TRP A 166 -6.77 8.99 14.99
CA TRP A 166 -6.41 8.15 13.87
C TRP A 166 -7.56 8.01 12.88
N HIS A 167 -7.22 8.05 11.60
CA HIS A 167 -8.13 7.79 10.48
C HIS A 167 -7.60 6.65 9.63
N SER A 168 -8.45 6.07 8.80
CA SER A 168 -8.05 5.06 7.82
C SER A 168 -8.34 5.50 6.39
N LEU A 169 -7.43 5.13 5.49
CA LEU A 169 -7.66 5.10 4.05
C LEU A 169 -7.60 3.65 3.60
N HIS A 170 -8.61 3.21 2.84
CA HIS A 170 -8.72 1.86 2.35
C HIS A 170 -9.06 1.90 0.85
N VAL A 171 -8.32 1.15 0.05
CA VAL A 171 -8.46 1.06 -1.41
C VAL A 171 -8.68 -0.38 -1.81
N VAL A 172 -9.75 -0.67 -2.52
CA VAL A 172 -9.96 -1.93 -3.21
C VAL A 172 -9.93 -1.67 -4.70
N ASN A 173 -8.96 -2.25 -5.41
CA ASN A 173 -8.82 -2.06 -6.85
C ASN A 173 -8.82 -3.42 -7.57
N ARG A 174 -9.83 -3.62 -8.45
CA ARG A 174 -9.97 -4.81 -9.32
C ARG A 174 -10.13 -4.38 -10.77
N GLY A 175 -9.19 -4.80 -11.62
CA GLY A 175 -9.15 -4.33 -13.00
C GLY A 175 -9.14 -2.79 -13.07
N CYS A 176 -10.13 -2.17 -13.71
CA CYS A 176 -10.28 -0.71 -13.72
C CYS A 176 -11.06 -0.15 -12.53
N GLN A 177 -11.77 -1.01 -11.79
CA GLN A 177 -12.66 -0.59 -10.73
C GLN A 177 -11.85 -0.23 -9.47
N ILE A 178 -12.03 0.99 -9.01
CA ILE A 178 -11.33 1.55 -7.83
C ILE A 178 -12.39 1.99 -6.84
N GLN A 179 -12.42 1.38 -5.67
CA GLN A 179 -13.20 1.82 -4.53
C GLN A 179 -12.26 2.39 -3.47
N VAL A 180 -12.64 3.51 -2.89
CA VAL A 180 -11.93 4.12 -1.76
C VAL A 180 -12.89 4.31 -0.60
N LEU A 181 -12.44 3.90 0.59
CA LEU A 181 -13.15 4.13 1.84
C LEU A 181 -12.29 5.03 2.74
N TYR A 182 -12.95 5.86 3.49
CA TYR A 182 -12.38 6.66 4.58
C TYR A 182 -13.11 6.33 5.86
N ASP A 183 -12.37 5.91 6.90
CA ASP A 183 -12.94 5.40 8.15
C ASP A 183 -14.07 4.39 7.89
N GLU A 184 -13.78 3.40 7.05
CA GLU A 184 -14.67 2.31 6.61
C GLU A 184 -15.92 2.77 5.82
N LYS A 185 -16.07 4.06 5.51
CA LYS A 185 -17.19 4.59 4.73
C LYS A 185 -16.77 4.78 3.27
N PRO A 186 -17.50 4.25 2.29
CA PRO A 186 -17.21 4.46 0.88
C PRO A 186 -17.28 5.95 0.51
N VAL A 187 -16.23 6.46 -0.15
CA VAL A 187 -16.13 7.85 -0.61
C VAL A 187 -15.95 7.96 -2.12
N PHE A 188 -15.31 6.97 -2.75
CA PHE A 188 -15.17 6.92 -4.21
C PHE A 188 -15.47 5.53 -4.75
N ASP A 189 -16.07 5.51 -5.94
CA ASP A 189 -16.26 4.33 -6.79
C ASP A 189 -16.15 4.79 -8.25
N LEU A 190 -15.09 4.38 -8.95
CA LEU A 190 -14.79 4.81 -10.32
C LEU A 190 -13.98 3.76 -11.09
N CYS A 191 -13.91 3.93 -12.40
CA CYS A 191 -13.09 3.10 -13.29
C CYS A 191 -12.01 3.96 -13.94
N ASP A 192 -10.72 3.58 -13.75
CA ASP A 192 -9.57 4.17 -14.46
C ASP A 192 -8.54 3.07 -14.76
N GLN A 193 -7.98 3.08 -15.98
CA GLN A 193 -7.03 2.07 -16.47
C GLN A 193 -5.64 2.65 -16.78
N THR A 194 -5.33 3.83 -16.25
CA THR A 194 -4.04 4.48 -16.53
C THR A 194 -2.86 3.63 -16.07
N PHE A 195 -2.98 3.01 -14.89
CA PHE A 195 -2.00 2.06 -14.38
C PHE A 195 -2.68 0.74 -14.06
N THR A 196 -2.08 -0.38 -14.48
CA THR A 196 -2.64 -1.72 -14.29
C THR A 196 -1.91 -2.55 -13.25
N THR A 197 -0.67 -2.17 -12.90
CA THR A 197 0.17 -2.87 -11.93
C THR A 197 1.24 -1.94 -11.37
N GLY A 198 1.79 -2.27 -10.21
CA GLY A 198 2.90 -1.54 -9.61
C GLY A 198 2.98 -1.70 -8.10
N ARG A 199 3.89 -0.95 -7.49
CA ARG A 199 4.14 -0.97 -6.05
C ARG A 199 3.08 -0.18 -5.27
N ILE A 200 3.04 -0.42 -3.97
CA ILE A 200 2.30 0.41 -3.02
C ILE A 200 3.24 1.40 -2.34
N GLY A 201 2.66 2.39 -1.66
CA GLY A 201 3.42 3.37 -0.90
C GLY A 201 2.56 4.35 -0.12
N LEU A 202 3.26 5.30 0.52
CA LEU A 202 2.66 6.37 1.30
C LEU A 202 3.09 7.74 0.77
N TRP A 203 2.29 8.75 1.08
CA TRP A 203 2.45 10.07 0.53
C TRP A 203 2.13 11.16 1.54
N THR A 204 2.91 12.25 1.52
CA THR A 204 2.58 13.52 2.17
C THR A 204 2.97 14.70 1.27
N LYS A 205 2.61 15.91 1.68
CA LYS A 205 2.91 17.11 0.90
C LYS A 205 3.39 18.25 1.79
N SER A 206 4.22 19.10 1.24
CA SER A 206 4.69 20.37 1.82
C SER A 206 5.26 20.19 3.23
N ASP A 207 4.69 20.82 4.23
CA ASP A 207 5.09 20.81 5.64
C ASP A 207 4.31 19.80 6.50
N ALA A 208 3.51 18.92 5.88
CA ALA A 208 2.75 17.90 6.61
C ALA A 208 3.68 16.96 7.39
N VAL A 209 3.47 16.85 8.70
CA VAL A 209 3.99 15.80 9.57
C VAL A 209 2.88 14.80 9.82
N THR A 210 3.14 13.53 9.53
CA THR A 210 2.09 12.49 9.58
C THR A 210 2.68 11.19 10.11
N TYR A 211 1.93 10.53 10.99
CA TYR A 211 2.20 9.17 11.42
C TYR A 211 1.35 8.19 10.63
N PHE A 212 1.93 7.06 10.28
CA PHE A 212 1.27 5.95 9.60
C PHE A 212 1.48 4.67 10.40
N ASP A 213 0.44 3.85 10.45
CA ASP A 213 0.46 2.58 11.17
C ASP A 213 -0.48 1.57 10.53
N ASP A 214 -0.36 0.29 10.89
CA ASP A 214 -1.24 -0.78 10.43
C ASP A 214 -1.43 -0.79 8.90
N LEU A 215 -0.34 -0.61 8.14
CA LEU A 215 -0.41 -0.75 6.69
C LEU A 215 -0.63 -2.22 6.34
N ARG A 216 -1.69 -2.51 5.58
CA ARG A 216 -2.08 -3.85 5.18
C ARG A 216 -2.27 -3.92 3.67
N LEU A 217 -1.64 -4.91 3.03
CA LEU A 217 -1.81 -5.25 1.62
C LEU A 217 -2.30 -6.70 1.51
N GLN A 218 -3.39 -6.91 0.79
CA GLN A 218 -3.82 -8.21 0.29
C GLN A 218 -3.81 -8.16 -1.24
N ILE A 219 -3.05 -9.07 -1.86
CA ILE A 219 -3.07 -9.23 -3.32
C ILE A 219 -4.31 -10.06 -3.66
N LEU A 220 -5.15 -9.51 -4.52
CA LEU A 220 -6.38 -10.15 -4.98
C LEU A 220 -6.11 -10.94 -6.27
N LYS A 221 -6.87 -12.00 -6.50
CA LYS A 221 -6.82 -12.86 -7.70
C LYS A 221 -7.99 -12.60 -8.61
#